data_f0bb036d40a1c11dfa80c2b9dfd423b0
#
_entry.id   f0bb036d40a1c11dfa80c2b9dfd423b0
#
_cell.length_a   1.000
_cell.length_b   1.000
_cell.length_c   1.000
_cell.angle_alpha   90.00
_cell.angle_beta   90.00
_cell.angle_gamma   90.00
#
_symmetry.space_group_name_H-M   'P 1'
#
loop_
_entity.id
_entity.type
_entity.pdbx_description
1 polymer ?
#
loop_
_entity_poly.entity_id
_entity_poly.type
_entity_poly.pdbx_seq_one_letter_code
_entity_poly.pdbx_strand_id
1 'polypeptide(L)'
;SWSAGMNSVLVNDESLTDLGPLWDTMVVKAQLDATTRAQLEPFRMARQAVSDSEIVPLSAQAVLGEAVSPATPTAVWGVTVPLSDEYFLTGGELQAFEIARATVNAAIVSAVTAVGDDRVAIADFNGYFEGLATAAPFAQMNTAVTYDFAPPTGMFSTDGIHPNARGYGLIAN
;
A
#
# COMPACT_ATOMS: atom_id res chain seq x y z
N SER A 1 -6.18 -21.88 6.34
CA SER A 1 -7.21 -21.62 5.33
C SER A 1 -7.63 -20.15 5.40
N TRP A 2 -7.62 -19.48 4.28
CA TRP A 2 -8.13 -18.12 4.17
C TRP A 2 -9.64 -18.15 4.35
N SER A 3 -10.17 -17.23 5.14
CA SER A 3 -11.61 -17.06 5.34
C SER A 3 -12.05 -15.70 4.80
N ALA A 4 -13.33 -15.54 4.49
CA ALA A 4 -13.88 -14.23 4.20
C ALA A 4 -13.65 -13.30 5.39
N GLY A 5 -13.01 -12.17 5.18
CA GLY A 5 -12.65 -11.22 6.22
C GLY A 5 -11.15 -10.85 6.17
N MET A 6 -10.64 -10.28 7.26
CA MET A 6 -9.22 -9.90 7.36
C MET A 6 -8.36 -11.13 7.57
N ASN A 7 -7.40 -11.35 6.69
CA ASN A 7 -6.37 -12.36 6.81
C ASN A 7 -5.02 -11.67 6.89
N SER A 8 -4.17 -12.13 7.82
CA SER A 8 -2.80 -11.64 7.89
C SER A 8 -2.02 -12.10 6.67
N VAL A 9 -1.32 -11.18 6.03
CA VAL A 9 -0.42 -11.44 4.91
C VAL A 9 1.00 -11.58 5.44
N LEU A 10 1.71 -12.62 5.00
CA LEU A 10 3.11 -12.78 5.29
C LEU A 10 3.91 -11.90 4.33
N VAL A 11 4.76 -11.04 4.86
CA VAL A 11 5.52 -10.04 4.12
C VAL A 11 6.99 -10.11 4.45
N ASN A 12 7.83 -9.71 3.51
CA ASN A 12 9.27 -9.54 3.67
C ASN A 12 9.64 -8.12 3.26
N ASP A 13 10.43 -7.41 4.09
CA ASP A 13 10.76 -6.01 3.89
C ASP A 13 12.12 -5.72 4.51
N GLU A 14 12.94 -4.95 3.82
CA GLU A 14 14.31 -4.64 4.23
C GLU A 14 14.41 -3.79 5.51
N SER A 15 13.34 -3.09 5.89
CA SER A 15 13.28 -2.32 7.13
C SER A 15 12.96 -3.18 8.36
N LEU A 16 12.59 -4.45 8.16
CA LEU A 16 12.27 -5.37 9.25
C LEU A 16 13.53 -5.94 9.90
N THR A 17 13.35 -6.48 11.10
CA THR A 17 14.46 -7.10 11.83
C THR A 17 15.02 -8.29 11.07
N ASP A 18 16.32 -8.25 10.77
CA ASP A 18 17.07 -9.37 10.19
C ASP A 18 17.26 -10.49 11.19
N LEU A 19 16.60 -11.63 10.96
CA LEU A 19 16.70 -12.84 11.79
C LEU A 19 17.91 -13.73 11.44
N GLY A 20 18.60 -13.45 10.34
CA GLY A 20 19.75 -14.23 9.89
C GLY A 20 20.82 -14.42 10.97
N PRO A 21 21.32 -13.37 11.64
CA PRO A 21 22.33 -13.50 12.69
C PRO A 21 21.88 -14.36 13.87
N LEU A 22 20.57 -14.34 14.20
CA LEU A 22 20.03 -15.21 15.24
C LEU A 22 20.09 -16.68 14.81
N TRP A 23 19.66 -16.99 13.59
CA TRP A 23 19.69 -18.36 13.06
C TRP A 23 21.11 -18.89 12.91
N ASP A 24 22.05 -18.06 12.47
CA ASP A 24 23.47 -18.43 12.39
C ASP A 24 24.02 -18.78 13.79
N THR A 25 23.62 -18.04 14.80
CA THR A 25 23.96 -18.36 16.20
C THR A 25 23.37 -19.71 16.63
N MET A 26 22.12 -20.01 16.23
CA MET A 26 21.47 -21.29 16.53
C MET A 26 22.18 -22.46 15.83
N VAL A 27 22.69 -22.28 14.61
CA VAL A 27 23.50 -23.29 13.93
C VAL A 27 24.78 -23.58 14.69
N VAL A 28 25.49 -22.54 15.12
CA VAL A 28 26.72 -22.68 15.93
C VAL A 28 26.45 -23.43 17.25
N LYS A 29 25.28 -23.22 17.87
CA LYS A 29 24.85 -23.91 19.10
C LYS A 29 24.26 -25.30 18.85
N ALA A 30 24.27 -25.80 17.63
CA ALA A 30 23.63 -27.06 17.20
C ALA A 30 22.12 -27.15 17.55
N GLN A 31 21.44 -26.00 17.62
CA GLN A 31 19.99 -25.89 17.83
C GLN A 31 19.24 -25.84 16.49
N LEU A 32 19.94 -25.59 15.40
CA LEU A 32 19.43 -25.54 14.03
C LEU A 32 20.45 -26.19 13.11
N ASP A 33 20.04 -27.09 12.23
CA ASP A 33 20.91 -27.65 11.22
C ASP A 33 21.07 -26.71 10.00
N ALA A 34 22.17 -26.85 9.27
CA ALA A 34 22.50 -25.98 8.15
C ALA A 34 21.48 -26.06 6.99
N THR A 35 20.85 -27.22 6.79
CA THR A 35 19.86 -27.40 5.73
C THR A 35 18.58 -26.62 6.06
N THR A 36 18.09 -26.76 7.28
CA THR A 36 16.93 -25.98 7.77
C THR A 36 17.25 -24.48 7.76
N ARG A 37 18.48 -24.08 8.15
CA ARG A 37 18.93 -22.69 8.06
C ARG A 37 18.80 -22.13 6.66
N ALA A 38 19.22 -22.88 5.64
CA ALA A 38 19.12 -22.48 4.25
C ALA A 38 17.66 -22.34 3.77
N GLN A 39 16.77 -23.21 4.25
CA GLN A 39 15.33 -23.14 3.96
C GLN A 39 14.64 -21.93 4.58
N LEU A 40 15.18 -21.37 5.65
CA LEU A 40 14.65 -20.18 6.32
C LEU A 40 15.08 -18.87 5.64
N GLU A 41 16.01 -18.89 4.67
CA GLU A 41 16.51 -17.66 4.05
C GLU A 41 15.40 -16.75 3.47
N PRO A 42 14.35 -17.25 2.80
CA PRO A 42 13.23 -16.41 2.33
C PRO A 42 12.47 -15.70 3.44
N PHE A 43 12.61 -16.13 4.68
CA PHE A 43 11.89 -15.59 5.85
C PHE A 43 12.76 -14.66 6.71
N ARG A 44 13.95 -14.34 6.24
CA ARG A 44 14.98 -13.64 7.02
C ARG A 44 14.49 -12.31 7.59
N MET A 45 13.74 -11.55 6.80
CA MET A 45 13.13 -10.28 7.20
C MET A 45 11.60 -10.36 7.07
N ALA A 46 11.01 -11.49 7.45
CA ALA A 46 9.59 -11.74 7.27
C ALA A 46 8.81 -11.63 8.58
N ARG A 47 7.58 -11.12 8.46
CA ARG A 47 6.56 -11.16 9.52
C ARG A 47 5.16 -11.10 8.93
N GLN A 48 4.17 -11.23 9.77
CA GLN A 48 2.80 -10.92 9.37
C GLN A 48 2.59 -9.40 9.32
N ALA A 49 1.93 -8.92 8.28
CA ALA A 49 1.55 -7.52 8.15
C ALA A 49 0.59 -7.09 9.28
N VAL A 50 0.72 -5.85 9.72
CA VAL A 50 -0.15 -5.23 10.72
C VAL A 50 -1.22 -4.40 10.02
N SER A 51 -2.50 -4.70 10.26
CA SER A 51 -3.63 -4.24 9.44
C SER A 51 -3.87 -2.72 9.40
N ASP A 52 -3.44 -1.97 10.43
CA ASP A 52 -3.89 -0.59 10.61
C ASP A 52 -2.85 0.48 10.21
N SER A 53 -1.64 0.06 9.88
CA SER A 53 -0.52 0.99 9.62
C SER A 53 0.32 0.61 8.40
N GLU A 54 -0.13 -0.37 7.63
CA GLU A 54 0.66 -0.96 6.54
C GLU A 54 -0.24 -1.24 5.35
N ILE A 55 0.33 -1.20 4.16
CA ILE A 55 -0.44 -1.34 2.91
C ILE A 55 0.17 -2.42 2.03
N VAL A 56 -0.68 -3.31 1.54
CA VAL A 56 -0.42 -4.16 0.38
C VAL A 56 -1.05 -3.45 -0.83
N PRO A 57 -0.26 -2.88 -1.73
CA PRO A 57 -0.78 -2.13 -2.87
C PRO A 57 -1.53 -3.03 -3.87
N LEU A 58 -2.39 -2.44 -4.69
CA LEU A 58 -3.19 -3.17 -5.69
C LEU A 58 -2.35 -3.94 -6.70
N SER A 59 -1.10 -3.54 -6.93
CA SER A 59 -0.14 -4.28 -7.77
C SER A 59 0.14 -5.69 -7.25
N ALA A 60 0.01 -5.92 -5.94
CA ALA A 60 0.16 -7.24 -5.34
C ALA A 60 -0.97 -8.21 -5.69
N GLN A 61 -2.10 -7.72 -6.21
CA GLN A 61 -3.25 -8.56 -6.56
C GLN A 61 -2.92 -9.68 -7.56
N ALA A 62 -1.96 -9.44 -8.45
CA ALA A 62 -1.52 -10.41 -9.45
C ALA A 62 -0.63 -11.53 -8.86
N VAL A 63 -0.15 -11.35 -7.63
CA VAL A 63 0.84 -12.23 -7.00
C VAL A 63 0.28 -12.87 -5.74
N LEU A 64 -0.48 -12.11 -4.95
CA LEU A 64 -1.01 -12.55 -3.67
C LEU A 64 -1.93 -13.78 -3.83
N GLY A 65 -1.60 -14.86 -3.13
CA GLY A 65 -2.36 -16.11 -3.20
C GLY A 65 -1.98 -17.03 -4.36
N GLU A 66 -1.08 -16.59 -5.25
CA GLU A 66 -0.58 -17.42 -6.36
C GLU A 66 0.56 -18.34 -5.89
N ALA A 67 0.67 -19.50 -6.50
CA ALA A 67 1.78 -20.41 -6.25
C ALA A 67 3.09 -19.81 -6.81
N VAL A 68 4.16 -19.89 -6.05
CA VAL A 68 5.51 -19.43 -6.46
C VAL A 68 5.95 -20.10 -7.75
N SER A 69 5.57 -21.39 -7.92
CA SER A 69 5.85 -22.17 -9.11
C SER A 69 4.82 -23.30 -9.24
N PRO A 70 4.46 -23.72 -10.44
CA PRO A 70 3.64 -24.91 -10.65
C PRO A 70 4.24 -26.19 -10.04
N ALA A 71 5.56 -26.24 -9.89
CA ALA A 71 6.26 -27.37 -9.27
C ALA A 71 6.15 -27.36 -7.73
N THR A 72 5.77 -26.25 -7.12
CA THR A 72 5.65 -26.07 -5.66
C THR A 72 4.29 -25.45 -5.29
N PRO A 73 3.17 -26.14 -5.53
CA PRO A 73 1.83 -25.56 -5.40
C PRO A 73 1.46 -25.19 -3.96
N THR A 74 2.21 -25.68 -2.96
CA THR A 74 2.04 -25.32 -1.55
C THR A 74 2.82 -24.08 -1.12
N ALA A 75 3.77 -23.63 -1.95
CA ALA A 75 4.49 -22.39 -1.75
C ALA A 75 3.67 -21.24 -2.37
N VAL A 76 2.95 -20.49 -1.55
CA VAL A 76 1.95 -19.49 -1.96
C VAL A 76 2.36 -18.13 -1.43
N TRP A 77 2.46 -17.14 -2.33
CA TRP A 77 2.85 -15.77 -1.99
C TRP A 77 1.89 -15.12 -1.00
N GLY A 78 2.46 -14.53 0.05
CA GLY A 78 1.73 -13.87 1.12
C GLY A 78 1.08 -14.81 2.14
N VAL A 79 1.15 -16.15 1.93
CA VAL A 79 0.54 -17.18 2.78
C VAL A 79 1.59 -18.09 3.42
N THR A 80 2.36 -18.80 2.61
CA THR A 80 3.43 -19.70 3.05
C THR A 80 4.81 -19.22 2.63
N VAL A 81 4.88 -18.29 1.68
CA VAL A 81 6.08 -17.56 1.28
C VAL A 81 5.80 -16.08 1.43
N PRO A 82 6.70 -15.30 2.04
CA PRO A 82 6.49 -13.87 2.20
C PRO A 82 6.35 -13.16 0.85
N LEU A 83 5.42 -12.20 0.75
CA LEU A 83 5.45 -11.22 -0.33
C LEU A 83 6.78 -10.47 -0.29
N SER A 84 7.37 -10.23 -1.45
CA SER A 84 8.56 -9.41 -1.53
C SER A 84 8.25 -7.94 -1.25
N ASP A 85 9.28 -7.20 -0.86
CA ASP A 85 9.30 -5.80 -0.52
C ASP A 85 8.51 -4.91 -1.50
N GLU A 86 8.66 -5.14 -2.81
CA GLU A 86 7.94 -4.40 -3.86
C GLU A 86 6.40 -4.47 -3.80
N TYR A 87 5.86 -5.40 -3.02
CA TYR A 87 4.41 -5.61 -2.84
C TYR A 87 3.92 -5.27 -1.43
N PHE A 88 4.70 -4.50 -0.68
CA PHE A 88 4.36 -4.17 0.69
C PHE A 88 4.95 -2.81 1.08
N LEU A 89 4.20 -2.02 1.85
CA LEU A 89 4.65 -0.76 2.43
C LEU A 89 4.49 -0.81 3.94
N THR A 90 5.60 -0.67 4.64
CA THR A 90 5.63 -0.55 6.10
C THR A 90 5.07 0.78 6.57
N GLY A 91 4.68 0.88 7.84
CA GLY A 91 4.23 2.14 8.44
C GLY A 91 5.31 3.23 8.39
N GLY A 92 6.60 2.86 8.47
CA GLY A 92 7.71 3.79 8.35
C GLY A 92 7.83 4.40 6.95
N GLU A 93 7.68 3.60 5.91
CA GLU A 93 7.70 4.05 4.53
C GLU A 93 6.49 4.92 4.19
N LEU A 94 5.30 4.52 4.66
CA LEU A 94 4.10 5.35 4.52
C LEU A 94 4.27 6.72 5.17
N GLN A 95 4.86 6.78 6.36
CA GLN A 95 5.16 8.05 7.01
C GLN A 95 6.18 8.87 6.23
N ALA A 96 7.24 8.25 5.71
CA ALA A 96 8.24 8.93 4.87
C ALA A 96 7.60 9.47 3.58
N PHE A 97 6.72 8.70 2.96
CA PHE A 97 5.96 9.12 1.78
C PHE A 97 5.07 10.34 2.09
N GLU A 98 4.34 10.34 3.21
CA GLU A 98 3.50 11.47 3.63
C GLU A 98 4.31 12.74 3.90
N ILE A 99 5.47 12.63 4.53
CA ILE A 99 6.39 13.76 4.75
C ILE A 99 6.90 14.30 3.40
N ALA A 100 7.28 13.44 2.48
CA ALA A 100 7.72 13.84 1.15
C ALA A 100 6.60 14.55 0.37
N ARG A 101 5.39 14.00 0.39
CA ARG A 101 4.19 14.61 -0.23
C ARG A 101 3.92 16.00 0.33
N ALA A 102 3.91 16.15 1.65
CA ALA A 102 3.69 17.44 2.30
C ALA A 102 4.78 18.46 1.94
N THR A 103 6.04 18.01 1.87
CA THR A 103 7.18 18.86 1.50
C THR A 103 7.06 19.38 0.06
N VAL A 104 6.69 18.50 -0.88
CA VAL A 104 6.48 18.89 -2.28
C VAL A 104 5.32 19.88 -2.40
N ASN A 105 4.20 19.63 -1.75
CA ASN A 105 3.04 20.53 -1.77
C ASN A 105 3.40 21.92 -1.18
N ALA A 106 4.14 21.97 -0.08
CA ALA A 106 4.61 23.21 0.52
C ALA A 106 5.56 23.98 -0.43
N ALA A 107 6.43 23.27 -1.14
CA ALA A 107 7.31 23.88 -2.13
C ALA A 107 6.55 24.49 -3.31
N ILE A 108 5.48 23.82 -3.79
CA ILE A 108 4.59 24.34 -4.84
C ILE A 108 3.92 25.64 -4.37
N VAL A 109 3.33 25.64 -3.17
CA VAL A 109 2.70 26.85 -2.59
C VAL A 109 3.70 27.99 -2.47
N SER A 110 4.90 27.71 -1.98
CA SER A 110 5.97 28.71 -1.84
C SER A 110 6.41 29.29 -3.18
N ALA A 111 6.54 28.45 -4.20
CA ALA A 111 6.91 28.87 -5.53
C ALA A 111 5.87 29.80 -6.16
N VAL A 112 4.58 29.46 -6.05
CA VAL A 112 3.48 30.31 -6.56
C VAL A 112 3.42 31.64 -5.81
N THR A 113 3.56 31.61 -4.48
CA THR A 113 3.60 32.82 -3.65
C THR A 113 4.78 33.72 -4.06
N ALA A 114 5.94 33.15 -4.35
CA ALA A 114 7.12 33.92 -4.78
C ALA A 114 6.95 34.58 -6.15
N VAL A 115 6.14 34.01 -7.04
CA VAL A 115 5.80 34.64 -8.34
C VAL A 115 5.01 35.95 -8.13
N GLY A 116 4.12 35.99 -7.15
CA GLY A 116 3.36 37.19 -6.77
C GLY A 116 2.47 37.76 -7.88
N ASP A 117 2.03 36.92 -8.83
CA ASP A 117 1.22 37.34 -9.98
C ASP A 117 -0.23 36.82 -9.81
N ASP A 118 -1.20 37.70 -9.75
CA ASP A 118 -2.62 37.40 -9.57
C ASP A 118 -3.22 36.50 -10.69
N ARG A 119 -2.48 36.30 -11.78
CA ARG A 119 -2.85 35.40 -12.88
C ARG A 119 -2.46 33.93 -12.60
N VAL A 120 -1.72 33.68 -11.52
CA VAL A 120 -1.28 32.35 -11.13
C VAL A 120 -2.05 31.93 -9.87
N ALA A 121 -2.81 30.84 -9.95
CA ALA A 121 -3.55 30.28 -8.87
C ALA A 121 -3.16 28.81 -8.60
N ILE A 122 -3.35 28.37 -7.36
CA ILE A 122 -3.17 26.97 -6.98
C ILE A 122 -4.53 26.30 -6.97
N ALA A 123 -4.66 25.16 -7.64
CA ALA A 123 -5.76 24.22 -7.44
C ALA A 123 -5.30 23.16 -6.42
N ASP A 124 -5.75 23.27 -5.18
CA ASP A 124 -5.40 22.32 -4.11
C ASP A 124 -6.23 21.04 -4.23
N PHE A 125 -5.87 20.19 -5.18
CA PHE A 125 -6.51 18.87 -5.33
C PHE A 125 -6.25 17.96 -4.14
N ASN A 126 -5.11 18.08 -3.47
CA ASN A 126 -4.83 17.28 -2.29
C ASN A 126 -5.84 17.53 -1.16
N GLY A 127 -6.00 18.79 -0.77
CA GLY A 127 -6.98 19.16 0.25
C GLY A 127 -8.43 18.89 -0.18
N TYR A 128 -8.74 19.06 -1.47
CA TYR A 128 -10.04 18.73 -2.01
C TYR A 128 -10.35 17.23 -1.89
N PHE A 129 -9.45 16.33 -2.29
CA PHE A 129 -9.65 14.89 -2.17
C PHE A 129 -9.68 14.40 -0.72
N GLU A 130 -8.86 14.96 0.17
CA GLU A 130 -8.93 14.67 1.61
C GLU A 130 -10.31 15.04 2.18
N GLY A 131 -10.86 16.20 1.79
CA GLY A 131 -12.19 16.60 2.14
C GLY A 131 -13.28 15.65 1.65
N LEU A 132 -13.17 15.17 0.41
CA LEU A 132 -14.09 14.19 -0.16
C LEU A 132 -14.04 12.84 0.56
N ALA A 133 -12.86 12.36 0.91
CA ALA A 133 -12.67 11.09 1.62
C ALA A 133 -13.37 11.08 2.99
N THR A 134 -13.43 12.25 3.65
CA THR A 134 -14.06 12.38 4.97
C THR A 134 -15.55 12.73 4.91
N ALA A 135 -16.03 13.31 3.81
CA ALA A 135 -17.40 13.80 3.64
C ALA A 135 -18.33 12.83 2.90
N ALA A 136 -17.85 11.64 2.54
CA ALA A 136 -18.67 10.68 1.79
C ALA A 136 -19.83 10.09 2.65
N PRO A 137 -21.00 9.81 2.06
CA PRO A 137 -21.37 10.11 0.68
C PRO A 137 -21.74 11.58 0.50
N PHE A 138 -21.40 12.17 -0.63
CA PHE A 138 -21.78 13.54 -0.99
C PHE A 138 -22.69 13.51 -2.22
N ALA A 139 -23.52 14.55 -2.37
CA ALA A 139 -24.49 14.64 -3.45
C ALA A 139 -23.93 15.51 -4.59
N GLN A 140 -23.95 14.99 -5.81
CA GLN A 140 -23.70 15.75 -7.02
C GLN A 140 -24.87 15.55 -7.99
N MET A 141 -25.49 16.64 -8.43
CA MET A 141 -26.63 16.60 -9.37
C MET A 141 -27.74 15.63 -8.93
N ASN A 142 -28.12 15.65 -7.65
CA ASN A 142 -29.09 14.74 -7.02
C ASN A 142 -28.70 13.25 -7.02
N THR A 143 -27.42 12.93 -7.21
CA THR A 143 -26.90 11.57 -7.14
C THR A 143 -25.91 11.46 -5.99
N ALA A 144 -26.07 10.45 -5.16
CA ALA A 144 -25.04 10.12 -4.15
C ALA A 144 -23.76 9.66 -4.85
N VAL A 145 -22.63 10.19 -4.39
CA VAL A 145 -21.29 9.81 -4.88
C VAL A 145 -20.47 9.35 -3.67
N THR A 146 -19.77 8.26 -3.84
CA THR A 146 -18.90 7.68 -2.81
C THR A 146 -17.42 7.76 -3.22
N TYR A 147 -16.55 7.92 -2.23
CA TYR A 147 -15.10 7.97 -2.43
C TYR A 147 -14.53 6.55 -2.55
N ASP A 148 -14.98 5.82 -3.56
CA ASP A 148 -14.59 4.45 -3.86
C ASP A 148 -14.73 4.16 -5.37
N PHE A 149 -14.52 2.90 -5.77
CA PHE A 149 -14.74 2.42 -7.13
C PHE A 149 -16.00 1.55 -7.27
N ALA A 150 -16.80 1.41 -6.20
CA ALA A 150 -17.96 0.52 -6.20
C ALA A 150 -19.12 1.09 -7.06
N PRO A 151 -19.59 0.37 -8.08
CA PRO A 151 -20.79 0.77 -8.81
C PRO A 151 -22.04 0.72 -7.91
N PRO A 152 -23.03 1.57 -8.13
CA PRO A 152 -23.14 2.61 -9.16
C PRO A 152 -22.66 3.98 -8.70
N THR A 153 -22.18 4.14 -7.48
CA THR A 153 -21.97 5.44 -6.83
C THR A 153 -20.52 5.89 -6.78
N GLY A 154 -19.56 4.98 -6.94
CA GLY A 154 -18.14 5.26 -6.85
C GLY A 154 -17.65 6.32 -7.84
N MET A 155 -16.71 7.17 -7.41
CA MET A 155 -16.10 8.23 -8.22
C MET A 155 -14.87 7.76 -8.99
N PHE A 156 -14.28 6.63 -8.65
CA PHE A 156 -13.11 6.07 -9.33
C PHE A 156 -13.49 5.00 -10.35
N SER A 157 -12.62 4.75 -11.30
CA SER A 157 -12.71 3.63 -12.23
C SER A 157 -12.33 2.32 -11.53
N THR A 158 -12.40 1.21 -12.25
CA THR A 158 -12.10 -0.13 -11.70
C THR A 158 -10.63 -0.32 -11.29
N ASP A 159 -9.74 0.58 -11.69
CA ASP A 159 -8.35 0.60 -11.23
C ASP A 159 -8.18 1.25 -9.84
N GLY A 160 -9.23 1.86 -9.31
CA GLY A 160 -9.23 2.51 -7.99
C GLY A 160 -8.42 3.80 -7.90
N ILE A 161 -7.86 4.28 -9.02
CA ILE A 161 -6.96 5.43 -9.07
C ILE A 161 -7.53 6.55 -9.94
N HIS A 162 -7.87 6.23 -11.19
CA HIS A 162 -8.37 7.24 -12.11
C HIS A 162 -9.83 7.55 -11.84
N PRO A 163 -10.22 8.84 -11.79
CA PRO A 163 -11.62 9.20 -11.72
C PRO A 163 -12.41 8.66 -12.91
N ASN A 164 -13.60 8.18 -12.69
CA ASN A 164 -14.55 7.91 -13.76
C ASN A 164 -15.28 9.20 -14.18
N ALA A 165 -16.24 9.12 -15.10
CA ALA A 165 -16.97 10.30 -15.58
C ALA A 165 -17.64 11.11 -14.43
N ARG A 166 -18.08 10.43 -13.38
CA ARG A 166 -18.67 11.07 -12.20
C ARG A 166 -17.60 11.77 -11.36
N GLY A 167 -16.45 11.14 -11.14
CA GLY A 167 -15.31 11.72 -10.46
C GLY A 167 -14.77 12.95 -11.20
N TYR A 168 -14.64 12.88 -12.51
CA TYR A 168 -14.26 14.05 -13.32
C TYR A 168 -15.29 15.17 -13.25
N GLY A 169 -16.59 14.86 -13.16
CA GLY A 169 -17.62 15.85 -12.94
C GLY A 169 -17.49 16.58 -11.60
N LEU A 170 -17.02 15.90 -10.55
CA LEU A 170 -16.71 16.52 -9.26
C LEU A 170 -15.50 17.45 -9.34
N ILE A 171 -14.44 17.02 -10.03
CA ILE A 171 -13.21 17.80 -10.18
C ILE A 171 -13.43 19.08 -10.99
N ALA A 172 -14.39 19.05 -11.91
CA ALA A 172 -14.70 20.19 -12.81
C ALA A 172 -15.61 21.27 -12.20
N ASN A 173 -16.23 21.01 -11.04
CA ASN A 173 -17.10 21.96 -10.34
C ASN A 173 -16.31 22.75 -9.28
#